data_12d1873242fe3f34d51b6b17448882f7
#
_entry.id   12d1873242fe3f34d51b6b17448882f7
#
_cell.length_a   1.000
_cell.length_b   1.000
_cell.length_c   1.000
_cell.angle_alpha   90.00
_cell.angle_beta   90.00
_cell.angle_gamma   90.00
#
_symmetry.space_group_name_H-M   'P 1'
#
loop_
_entity.id
_entity.type
_entity.pdbx_description
1 polymer ?
#
loop_
_entity_poly.entity_id
_entity_poly.type
_entity_poly.pdbx_seq_one_letter_code
_entity_poly.pdbx_strand_id
1 'polypeptide(L)'
;MPSRRQRQMCIRDRYKTLLSPYSINELVLKNRILMAPMGDNLCNEDGSISERQERYFEARAKGGCAGIILGSVGVSRPCGQATPLELSLANDDLIESYKLFVQKMHTYDCKVIAQIKHGGSKAAYAASIGVPFLVPSLKEMSEQEMDDGKEMVSKLTQNELAEFVSNLKGAGNFKEMTKEDIDEVIDQFQQAAK
;
A
#
# COMPACT_ATOMS: atom_id res chain seq x y z
N MET A 1 -17.09 35.45 17.04
CA MET A 1 -16.46 34.39 16.22
C MET A 1 -17.45 33.93 15.16
N PRO A 2 -17.06 33.69 13.90
CA PRO A 2 -17.99 33.21 12.88
C PRO A 2 -18.54 31.84 13.24
N SER A 3 -19.82 31.61 12.97
CA SER A 3 -20.47 30.32 13.21
C SER A 3 -19.85 29.20 12.38
N ARG A 4 -20.07 27.92 12.75
CA ARG A 4 -19.58 26.74 11.97
C ARG A 4 -20.04 26.82 10.51
N ARG A 5 -21.26 27.27 10.26
CA ARG A 5 -21.85 27.44 8.91
C ARG A 5 -21.16 28.56 8.11
N GLN A 6 -20.84 29.70 8.74
CA GLN A 6 -20.09 30.78 8.10
C GLN A 6 -18.65 30.37 7.76
N ARG A 7 -17.96 29.61 8.64
CA ARG A 7 -16.62 29.07 8.35
C ARG A 7 -16.63 28.10 7.18
N GLN A 8 -17.65 27.24 7.09
CA GLN A 8 -17.79 26.31 5.96
C GLN A 8 -18.06 27.05 4.63
N MET A 9 -18.88 28.12 4.65
CA MET A 9 -19.08 28.97 3.47
C MET A 9 -17.78 29.64 3.01
N CYS A 10 -17.03 30.26 3.92
CA CYS A 10 -15.74 30.90 3.60
C CYS A 10 -14.71 29.92 3.04
N ILE A 11 -14.67 28.68 3.54
CA ILE A 11 -13.76 27.63 3.03
C ILE A 11 -14.16 27.25 1.60
N ARG A 12 -15.45 27.00 1.33
CA ARG A 12 -15.94 26.64 0.00
C ARG A 12 -15.66 27.75 -1.03
N ASP A 13 -15.87 29.01 -0.66
CA ASP A 13 -15.63 30.15 -1.54
C ASP A 13 -14.15 30.34 -1.86
N ARG A 14 -13.29 30.07 -0.89
CA ARG A 14 -11.82 30.20 -1.05
C ARG A 14 -11.21 29.06 -1.87
N TYR A 15 -11.76 27.84 -1.79
CA TYR A 15 -11.19 26.65 -2.43
C TYR A 15 -12.17 26.01 -3.42
N LYS A 16 -12.86 26.81 -4.21
CA LYS A 16 -13.90 26.37 -5.17
C LYS A 16 -13.41 25.24 -6.07
N THR A 17 -12.25 25.39 -6.68
CA THR A 17 -11.68 24.37 -7.59
C THR A 17 -11.37 23.05 -6.87
N LEU A 18 -10.76 23.10 -5.68
CA LEU A 18 -10.40 21.91 -4.91
C LEU A 18 -11.65 21.13 -4.45
N LEU A 19 -12.71 21.86 -4.09
CA LEU A 19 -13.94 21.30 -3.53
C LEU A 19 -15.03 21.07 -4.59
N SER A 20 -14.75 21.36 -5.87
CA SER A 20 -15.68 21.05 -6.97
C SER A 20 -15.58 19.58 -7.37
N PRO A 21 -16.69 18.96 -7.81
CA PRO A 21 -16.66 17.62 -8.38
C PRO A 21 -15.66 17.50 -9.54
N TYR A 22 -15.15 16.29 -9.72
CA TYR A 22 -14.24 15.97 -10.80
C TYR A 22 -14.53 14.58 -11.33
N SER A 23 -14.45 14.39 -12.66
CA SER A 23 -14.67 13.09 -13.29
C SER A 23 -13.37 12.56 -13.89
N ILE A 24 -13.11 11.30 -13.68
CA ILE A 24 -12.06 10.52 -14.35
C ILE A 24 -12.79 9.44 -15.13
N ASN A 25 -12.95 9.64 -16.44
CA ASN A 25 -13.86 8.85 -17.25
C ASN A 25 -15.25 8.81 -16.59
N GLU A 26 -15.77 7.61 -16.29
CA GLU A 26 -17.07 7.40 -15.65
C GLU A 26 -17.03 7.56 -14.11
N LEU A 27 -15.84 7.59 -13.50
CA LEU A 27 -15.69 7.76 -12.06
C LEU A 27 -15.91 9.21 -11.66
N VAL A 28 -17.02 9.49 -10.97
CA VAL A 28 -17.32 10.81 -10.43
C VAL A 28 -16.87 10.92 -8.98
N LEU A 29 -16.02 11.92 -8.72
CA LEU A 29 -15.52 12.27 -7.40
C LEU A 29 -16.25 13.51 -6.89
N LYS A 30 -16.71 13.52 -5.62
CA LYS A 30 -17.40 14.67 -5.00
C LYS A 30 -16.53 15.92 -4.87
N ASN A 31 -15.21 15.77 -4.90
CA ASN A 31 -14.20 16.84 -4.89
C ASN A 31 -12.86 16.28 -5.39
N ARG A 32 -11.80 17.09 -5.39
CA ARG A 32 -10.47 16.73 -5.90
C ARG A 32 -9.48 16.28 -4.82
N ILE A 33 -9.98 15.88 -3.64
CA ILE A 33 -9.15 15.45 -2.51
C ILE A 33 -9.16 13.93 -2.45
N LEU A 34 -8.03 13.31 -2.74
CA LEU A 34 -7.79 11.88 -2.58
C LEU A 34 -6.78 11.66 -1.47
N MET A 35 -7.00 10.64 -0.65
CA MET A 35 -5.97 10.15 0.27
C MET A 35 -4.96 9.34 -0.51
N ALA A 36 -3.70 9.75 -0.47
CA ALA A 36 -2.60 9.05 -1.13
C ALA A 36 -2.38 7.65 -0.52
N PRO A 37 -1.89 6.68 -1.31
CA PRO A 37 -1.61 5.33 -0.83
C PRO A 37 -0.49 5.35 0.21
N MET A 38 -0.69 4.58 1.29
CA MET A 38 0.28 4.46 2.37
C MET A 38 0.16 3.08 3.01
N GLY A 39 1.28 2.37 3.14
CA GLY A 39 1.36 1.15 3.93
C GLY A 39 1.27 1.50 5.42
N ASP A 40 0.16 1.15 6.05
CA ASP A 40 -0.13 1.50 7.45
C ASP A 40 0.17 0.36 8.44
N ASN A 41 0.38 -0.86 7.91
CA ASN A 41 0.65 -2.06 8.70
C ASN A 41 -0.41 -2.31 9.80
N LEU A 42 -1.69 -2.06 9.48
CA LEU A 42 -2.80 -2.13 10.43
C LEU A 42 -3.81 -3.24 10.12
N CYS A 43 -3.67 -3.97 9.01
CA CYS A 43 -4.60 -5.04 8.66
C CYS A 43 -4.52 -6.23 9.63
N ASN A 44 -5.41 -7.20 9.48
CA ASN A 44 -5.32 -8.47 10.18
C ASN A 44 -4.19 -9.33 9.61
N GLU A 45 -3.79 -10.38 10.34
CA GLU A 45 -2.70 -11.29 9.93
C GLU A 45 -2.95 -11.99 8.60
N ASP A 46 -4.22 -12.22 8.23
CA ASP A 46 -4.63 -12.82 6.97
C ASP A 46 -4.62 -11.83 5.79
N GLY A 47 -4.43 -10.53 6.04
CA GLY A 47 -4.45 -9.47 5.04
C GLY A 47 -5.84 -8.85 4.83
N SER A 48 -6.84 -9.22 5.63
CA SER A 48 -8.16 -8.58 5.64
C SER A 48 -8.13 -7.21 6.33
N ILE A 49 -9.14 -6.39 6.07
CA ILE A 49 -9.31 -5.09 6.74
C ILE A 49 -9.58 -5.31 8.23
N SER A 50 -8.71 -4.77 9.10
CA SER A 50 -8.95 -4.77 10.55
C SER A 50 -9.90 -3.66 10.98
N GLU A 51 -10.54 -3.79 12.14
CA GLU A 51 -11.37 -2.74 12.72
C GLU A 51 -10.58 -1.43 12.93
N ARG A 52 -9.32 -1.54 13.35
CA ARG A 52 -8.42 -0.38 13.54
C ARG A 52 -8.16 0.34 12.23
N GLN A 53 -7.90 -0.41 11.16
CA GLN A 53 -7.66 0.14 9.83
C GLN A 53 -8.93 0.74 9.24
N GLU A 54 -10.09 0.08 9.43
CA GLU A 54 -11.39 0.60 9.02
C GLU A 54 -11.67 1.97 9.67
N ARG A 55 -11.48 2.10 10.98
CA ARG A 55 -11.65 3.37 11.72
C ARG A 55 -10.69 4.45 11.22
N TYR A 56 -9.48 4.06 10.90
CA TYR A 56 -8.47 4.97 10.34
C TYR A 56 -8.93 5.57 9.01
N PHE A 57 -9.42 4.77 8.08
CA PHE A 57 -9.92 5.23 6.79
C PHE A 57 -11.27 5.95 6.92
N GLU A 58 -12.16 5.46 7.77
CA GLU A 58 -13.46 6.10 8.02
C GLU A 58 -13.30 7.54 8.50
N ALA A 59 -12.31 7.83 9.35
CA ALA A 59 -12.04 9.18 9.80
C ALA A 59 -11.71 10.13 8.62
N ARG A 60 -11.03 9.66 7.58
CA ARG A 60 -10.71 10.43 6.36
C ARG A 60 -11.93 10.61 5.47
N ALA A 61 -12.73 9.55 5.30
CA ALA A 61 -13.98 9.60 4.55
C ALA A 61 -14.96 10.59 5.19
N LYS A 62 -15.14 10.55 6.53
CA LYS A 62 -15.89 11.54 7.32
C LYS A 62 -15.32 12.94 7.21
N GLY A 63 -14.01 13.07 7.12
CA GLY A 63 -13.29 14.34 6.91
C GLY A 63 -13.55 14.98 5.55
N GLY A 64 -14.14 14.23 4.61
CA GLY A 64 -14.62 14.75 3.32
C GLY A 64 -13.77 14.43 2.12
N CYS A 65 -12.75 13.54 2.20
CA CYS A 65 -12.05 13.12 1.00
C CYS A 65 -12.99 12.38 0.03
N ALA A 66 -12.75 12.57 -1.27
CA ALA A 66 -13.57 11.97 -2.32
C ALA A 66 -13.17 10.53 -2.62
N GLY A 67 -11.95 10.15 -2.27
CA GLY A 67 -11.50 8.78 -2.42
C GLY A 67 -10.28 8.48 -1.56
N ILE A 68 -10.09 7.21 -1.29
CA ILE A 68 -8.96 6.64 -0.54
C ILE A 68 -8.26 5.65 -1.47
N ILE A 69 -6.97 5.82 -1.63
CA ILE A 69 -6.14 4.83 -2.30
C ILE A 69 -5.52 3.95 -1.21
N LEU A 70 -5.97 2.70 -1.14
CA LEU A 70 -5.39 1.71 -0.23
C LEU A 70 -3.97 1.39 -0.71
N GLY A 71 -3.01 1.58 0.11
CA GLY A 71 -1.62 1.29 -0.25
C GLY A 71 -0.91 0.55 0.87
N SER A 72 -0.17 -0.42 0.55
CA SER A 72 -0.15 -1.21 -0.68
C SER A 72 -0.90 -2.50 -0.45
N VAL A 73 -1.55 -3.04 -1.48
CA VAL A 73 -2.33 -4.28 -1.39
C VAL A 73 -1.60 -5.38 -2.15
N GLY A 74 -1.14 -6.41 -1.45
CA GLY A 74 -0.36 -7.49 -2.03
C GLY A 74 -1.20 -8.42 -2.88
N VAL A 75 -0.72 -8.78 -4.07
CA VAL A 75 -1.36 -9.78 -4.95
C VAL A 75 -0.87 -11.20 -4.65
N SER A 76 0.17 -11.33 -3.83
CA SER A 76 0.79 -12.60 -3.45
C SER A 76 1.14 -12.62 -1.97
N ARG A 77 0.90 -13.76 -1.31
CA ARG A 77 1.30 -14.03 0.08
C ARG A 77 1.85 -15.46 0.19
N PRO A 78 2.94 -15.66 0.93
CA PRO A 78 3.78 -14.64 1.57
C PRO A 78 4.79 -14.00 0.61
N CYS A 79 4.96 -14.52 -0.63
CA CYS A 79 6.08 -14.23 -1.53
C CYS A 79 6.24 -12.73 -1.85
N GLY A 80 5.14 -12.03 -2.09
CA GLY A 80 5.16 -10.59 -2.42
C GLY A 80 5.07 -9.66 -1.22
N GLN A 81 5.10 -10.16 0.01
CA GLN A 81 4.76 -9.42 1.21
C GLN A 81 5.93 -8.60 1.76
N ALA A 82 5.74 -7.28 1.88
CA ALA A 82 6.78 -6.38 2.38
C ALA A 82 6.72 -6.19 3.91
N THR A 83 5.53 -6.22 4.51
CA THR A 83 5.33 -6.04 5.95
C THR A 83 4.39 -7.12 6.52
N PRO A 84 4.47 -7.46 7.82
CA PRO A 84 3.67 -8.55 8.39
C PRO A 84 2.17 -8.33 8.28
N LEU A 85 1.70 -7.11 8.51
CA LEU A 85 0.28 -6.74 8.49
C LEU A 85 -0.05 -5.91 7.25
N GLU A 86 0.17 -6.50 6.08
CA GLU A 86 -0.09 -5.90 4.78
C GLU A 86 -1.41 -6.41 4.20
N LEU A 87 -2.22 -5.49 3.66
CA LEU A 87 -3.44 -5.82 2.93
C LEU A 87 -3.15 -6.77 1.78
N SER A 88 -4.10 -7.67 1.49
CA SER A 88 -3.94 -8.69 0.47
C SER A 88 -5.19 -8.85 -0.39
N LEU A 89 -4.98 -9.13 -1.67
CA LEU A 89 -5.96 -9.62 -2.63
C LEU A 89 -5.49 -10.96 -3.23
N ALA A 90 -4.71 -11.73 -2.46
CA ALA A 90 -4.12 -12.98 -2.94
C ALA A 90 -5.12 -14.15 -3.02
N ASN A 91 -6.28 -14.03 -2.40
CA ASN A 91 -7.33 -15.05 -2.46
C ASN A 91 -8.73 -14.45 -2.30
N ASP A 92 -9.74 -15.22 -2.70
CA ASP A 92 -11.15 -14.81 -2.70
C ASP A 92 -11.80 -14.81 -1.30
N ASP A 93 -11.19 -15.44 -0.29
CA ASP A 93 -11.70 -15.48 1.08
C ASP A 93 -11.80 -14.08 1.70
N LEU A 94 -11.04 -13.11 1.14
CA LEU A 94 -10.98 -11.74 1.62
C LEU A 94 -12.05 -10.83 1.00
N ILE A 95 -12.76 -11.28 -0.04
CA ILE A 95 -13.74 -10.47 -0.78
C ILE A 95 -14.79 -9.85 0.14
N GLU A 96 -15.35 -10.62 1.07
CA GLU A 96 -16.42 -10.12 1.95
C GLU A 96 -15.90 -9.02 2.88
N SER A 97 -14.67 -9.14 3.40
CA SER A 97 -14.05 -8.10 4.23
C SER A 97 -13.92 -6.78 3.47
N TYR A 98 -13.41 -6.84 2.23
CA TYR A 98 -13.28 -5.66 1.39
C TYR A 98 -14.63 -5.08 0.98
N LYS A 99 -15.60 -5.92 0.66
CA LYS A 99 -16.96 -5.51 0.31
C LYS A 99 -17.62 -4.70 1.43
N LEU A 100 -17.57 -5.19 2.67
CA LEU A 100 -18.11 -4.49 3.84
C LEU A 100 -17.42 -3.13 4.04
N PHE A 101 -16.09 -3.12 3.94
CA PHE A 101 -15.30 -1.89 4.04
C PHE A 101 -15.68 -0.88 2.94
N VAL A 102 -15.73 -1.31 1.68
CA VAL A 102 -16.10 -0.45 0.54
C VAL A 102 -17.51 0.11 0.71
N GLN A 103 -18.48 -0.72 1.08
CA GLN A 103 -19.85 -0.28 1.36
C GLN A 103 -19.88 0.81 2.44
N LYS A 104 -19.11 0.65 3.51
CA LYS A 104 -19.00 1.65 4.57
C LYS A 104 -18.40 2.96 4.07
N MET A 105 -17.32 2.92 3.29
CA MET A 105 -16.72 4.14 2.72
C MET A 105 -17.69 4.84 1.75
N HIS A 106 -18.47 4.08 0.98
CA HIS A 106 -19.46 4.62 0.07
C HIS A 106 -20.60 5.37 0.80
N THR A 107 -20.92 5.05 2.06
CA THR A 107 -21.89 5.84 2.85
C THR A 107 -21.48 7.31 3.04
N TYR A 108 -20.17 7.61 2.89
CA TYR A 108 -19.61 8.95 2.93
C TYR A 108 -19.35 9.54 1.54
N ASP A 109 -19.85 8.91 0.48
CA ASP A 109 -19.51 9.23 -0.91
C ASP A 109 -17.97 9.33 -1.09
N CYS A 110 -17.24 8.35 -0.53
CA CYS A 110 -15.80 8.21 -0.63
C CYS A 110 -15.47 6.94 -1.43
N LYS A 111 -14.83 7.11 -2.58
CA LYS A 111 -14.43 6.00 -3.44
C LYS A 111 -13.24 5.26 -2.85
N VAL A 112 -13.13 3.97 -3.12
CA VAL A 112 -11.98 3.15 -2.70
C VAL A 112 -11.26 2.64 -3.93
N ILE A 113 -9.94 2.82 -3.93
CA ILE A 113 -9.05 2.44 -5.03
C ILE A 113 -7.94 1.58 -4.40
N ALA A 114 -7.67 0.41 -4.95
CA ALA A 114 -6.57 -0.43 -4.49
C ALA A 114 -5.29 -0.14 -5.30
N GLN A 115 -4.18 0.12 -4.60
CA GLN A 115 -2.85 0.11 -5.20
C GLN A 115 -2.29 -1.30 -5.08
N ILE A 116 -2.53 -2.12 -6.09
CA ILE A 116 -2.07 -3.51 -6.14
C ILE A 116 -0.57 -3.59 -6.40
N LYS A 117 0.12 -4.49 -5.70
CA LYS A 117 1.56 -4.67 -5.81
C LYS A 117 2.01 -6.10 -5.58
N HIS A 118 3.21 -6.42 -6.10
CA HIS A 118 4.07 -7.51 -5.64
C HIS A 118 5.37 -6.90 -5.10
N GLY A 119 5.85 -7.38 -3.95
CA GLY A 119 7.00 -6.76 -3.27
C GLY A 119 8.32 -6.91 -4.02
N GLY A 120 8.50 -7.98 -4.79
CA GLY A 120 9.75 -8.25 -5.50
C GLY A 120 10.96 -8.17 -4.57
N SER A 121 11.97 -7.39 -4.95
CA SER A 121 13.16 -7.13 -4.12
C SER A 121 12.88 -6.37 -2.82
N LYS A 122 11.67 -5.90 -2.60
CA LYS A 122 11.23 -5.20 -1.38
C LYS A 122 10.33 -6.05 -0.48
N ALA A 123 10.17 -7.36 -0.77
CA ALA A 123 9.37 -8.29 0.02
C ALA A 123 10.08 -8.69 1.33
N ALA A 124 10.42 -7.70 2.16
CA ALA A 124 11.27 -7.87 3.34
C ALA A 124 10.67 -8.82 4.38
N TYR A 125 9.35 -8.81 4.57
CA TYR A 125 8.70 -9.73 5.49
C TYR A 125 8.77 -11.17 4.96
N ALA A 126 8.49 -11.40 3.67
CA ALA A 126 8.63 -12.72 3.06
C ALA A 126 10.04 -13.30 3.28
N ALA A 127 11.06 -12.48 3.05
CA ALA A 127 12.45 -12.88 3.28
C ALA A 127 12.74 -13.18 4.75
N SER A 128 12.18 -12.44 5.70
CA SER A 128 12.38 -12.68 7.13
C SER A 128 11.83 -14.01 7.62
N ILE A 129 10.87 -14.59 6.90
CA ILE A 129 10.28 -15.92 7.18
C ILE A 129 10.83 -17.02 6.24
N GLY A 130 11.94 -16.74 5.53
CA GLY A 130 12.64 -17.71 4.70
C GLY A 130 12.12 -17.87 3.27
N VAL A 131 11.18 -17.01 2.83
CA VAL A 131 10.69 -16.99 1.45
C VAL A 131 11.62 -16.13 0.61
N PRO A 132 12.13 -16.61 -0.54
CA PRO A 132 13.07 -15.84 -1.36
C PRO A 132 12.42 -14.61 -1.97
N PHE A 133 13.22 -13.56 -2.17
CA PHE A 133 12.85 -12.43 -3.01
C PHE A 133 12.78 -12.88 -4.47
N LEU A 134 11.62 -12.75 -5.09
CA LEU A 134 11.48 -12.95 -6.53
C LEU A 134 11.84 -11.66 -7.27
N VAL A 135 12.85 -11.72 -8.13
CA VAL A 135 13.33 -10.58 -8.93
C VAL A 135 13.38 -10.96 -10.41
N PRO A 136 13.08 -10.02 -11.33
CA PRO A 136 13.10 -10.31 -12.77
C PRO A 136 14.50 -10.69 -13.27
N SER A 137 15.55 -10.17 -12.64
CA SER A 137 16.94 -10.50 -12.95
C SER A 137 17.82 -10.27 -11.72
N LEU A 138 18.86 -11.06 -11.59
CA LEU A 138 19.95 -10.81 -10.65
C LEU A 138 20.92 -9.82 -11.30
N LYS A 139 20.86 -8.56 -10.88
CA LYS A 139 21.81 -7.53 -11.29
C LYS A 139 22.96 -7.52 -10.31
N GLU A 140 24.18 -7.66 -10.81
CA GLU A 140 25.38 -7.34 -10.01
C GLU A 140 25.37 -5.86 -9.67
N MET A 141 25.63 -5.54 -8.39
CA MET A 141 25.78 -4.15 -7.97
C MET A 141 27.01 -3.55 -8.64
N SER A 142 26.87 -2.36 -9.20
CA SER A 142 28.01 -1.60 -9.68
C SER A 142 28.92 -1.19 -8.51
N GLU A 143 30.20 -0.90 -8.79
CA GLU A 143 31.14 -0.41 -7.77
C GLU A 143 30.60 0.83 -7.04
N GLN A 144 29.94 1.73 -7.78
CA GLN A 144 29.32 2.94 -7.21
C GLN A 144 28.19 2.60 -6.24
N GLU A 145 27.27 1.68 -6.60
CA GLU A 145 26.17 1.25 -5.74
C GLU A 145 26.69 0.56 -4.48
N MET A 146 27.80 -0.18 -4.58
CA MET A 146 28.47 -0.79 -3.41
C MET A 146 29.09 0.26 -2.49
N ASP A 147 29.72 1.29 -3.04
CA ASP A 147 30.37 2.34 -2.27
C ASP A 147 29.33 3.26 -1.60
N ASP A 148 28.24 3.62 -2.30
CA ASP A 148 27.12 4.33 -1.73
C ASP A 148 26.47 3.52 -0.58
N GLY A 149 26.35 2.21 -0.73
CA GLY A 149 25.87 1.30 0.31
C GLY A 149 26.80 1.27 1.53
N LYS A 150 28.11 1.20 1.35
CA LYS A 150 29.12 1.27 2.44
C LYS A 150 29.05 2.61 3.15
N GLU A 151 28.94 3.72 2.41
CA GLU A 151 28.83 5.05 2.99
C GLU A 151 27.55 5.17 3.82
N MET A 152 26.39 4.67 3.34
CA MET A 152 25.14 4.66 4.08
C MET A 152 25.29 3.87 5.39
N VAL A 153 25.86 2.67 5.34
CA VAL A 153 26.06 1.82 6.52
C VAL A 153 27.01 2.47 7.54
N SER A 154 28.03 3.18 7.07
CA SER A 154 29.00 3.88 7.96
C SER A 154 28.37 5.01 8.79
N LYS A 155 27.22 5.52 8.38
CA LYS A 155 26.47 6.60 9.04
C LYS A 155 25.44 6.09 10.07
N LEU A 156 25.19 4.77 10.13
CA LEU A 156 24.23 4.16 11.04
C LEU A 156 24.79 4.10 12.46
N THR A 157 23.92 4.38 13.44
CA THR A 157 24.21 4.09 14.85
C THR A 157 24.26 2.58 15.08
N GLN A 158 24.81 2.15 16.24
CA GLN A 158 24.87 0.73 16.58
C GLN A 158 23.51 0.03 16.59
N ASN A 159 22.45 0.72 17.04
CA ASN A 159 21.09 0.17 17.07
C ASN A 159 20.50 0.05 15.66
N GLU A 160 20.65 1.09 14.83
CA GLU A 160 20.22 1.07 13.44
C GLU A 160 20.98 0.03 12.63
N LEU A 161 22.28 -0.14 12.89
CA LEU A 161 23.10 -1.18 12.25
C LEU A 161 22.63 -2.58 12.66
N ALA A 162 22.31 -2.81 13.93
CA ALA A 162 21.79 -4.09 14.40
C ALA A 162 20.42 -4.42 13.76
N GLU A 163 19.55 -3.44 13.63
CA GLU A 163 18.26 -3.57 12.93
C GLU A 163 18.48 -3.82 11.44
N PHE A 164 19.36 -3.06 10.80
CA PHE A 164 19.73 -3.24 9.38
C PHE A 164 20.29 -4.64 9.13
N VAL A 165 21.23 -5.11 9.94
CA VAL A 165 21.80 -6.46 9.84
C VAL A 165 20.77 -7.55 10.11
N SER A 166 19.85 -7.33 11.06
CA SER A 166 18.72 -8.24 11.31
C SER A 166 17.82 -8.36 10.07
N ASN A 167 17.55 -7.23 9.42
CA ASN A 167 16.77 -7.19 8.18
C ASN A 167 17.52 -7.81 7.00
N LEU A 168 18.87 -7.72 6.97
CA LEU A 168 19.71 -8.36 5.95
C LEU A 168 19.82 -9.88 6.09
N LYS A 169 19.55 -10.45 7.26
CA LYS A 169 19.60 -11.93 7.44
C LYS A 169 18.63 -12.67 6.52
N GLY A 170 17.60 -11.98 6.00
CA GLY A 170 16.75 -12.48 4.92
C GLY A 170 17.18 -12.07 3.51
N ALA A 171 18.07 -11.08 3.38
CA ALA A 171 18.40 -10.44 2.09
C ALA A 171 19.33 -11.25 1.17
N GLY A 172 19.85 -12.38 1.63
CA GLY A 172 20.71 -13.25 0.81
C GLY A 172 19.96 -14.24 -0.10
N ASN A 173 18.65 -14.24 -0.09
CA ASN A 173 17.84 -15.23 -0.78
C ASN A 173 17.08 -14.64 -1.97
N PHE A 174 17.80 -13.98 -2.88
CA PHE A 174 17.24 -13.55 -4.15
C PHE A 174 17.14 -14.74 -5.10
N LYS A 175 15.95 -14.93 -5.68
CA LYS A 175 15.71 -15.90 -6.75
C LYS A 175 15.36 -15.13 -8.01
N GLU A 176 16.14 -15.31 -9.07
CA GLU A 176 15.76 -14.84 -10.40
C GLU A 176 14.51 -15.61 -10.86
N MET A 177 13.51 -14.86 -11.33
CA MET A 177 12.27 -15.43 -11.80
C MET A 177 12.49 -16.27 -13.06
N THR A 178 11.98 -17.49 -13.05
CA THR A 178 11.78 -18.24 -14.29
C THR A 178 10.64 -17.63 -15.08
N LYS A 179 10.42 -18.10 -16.31
CA LYS A 179 9.28 -17.69 -17.09
C LYS A 179 7.97 -18.07 -16.41
N GLU A 180 7.92 -19.23 -15.79
CA GLU A 180 6.77 -19.74 -15.04
C GLU A 180 6.48 -18.86 -13.80
N ASP A 181 7.52 -18.45 -13.06
CA ASP A 181 7.35 -17.51 -11.93
C ASP A 181 6.78 -16.15 -12.41
N ILE A 182 7.20 -15.66 -13.58
CA ILE A 182 6.70 -14.41 -14.16
C ILE A 182 5.23 -14.57 -14.57
N ASP A 183 4.88 -15.66 -15.25
CA ASP A 183 3.52 -15.96 -15.69
C ASP A 183 2.59 -16.08 -14.45
N GLU A 184 3.03 -16.73 -13.36
CA GLU A 184 2.28 -16.83 -12.10
C GLU A 184 2.03 -15.45 -11.48
N VAL A 185 3.03 -14.58 -11.42
CA VAL A 185 2.87 -13.21 -10.88
C VAL A 185 1.91 -12.39 -11.74
N ILE A 186 1.97 -12.53 -13.08
CA ILE A 186 1.01 -11.88 -13.99
C ILE A 186 -0.42 -12.36 -13.70
N ASP A 187 -0.61 -13.67 -13.53
CA ASP A 187 -1.93 -14.23 -13.20
C ASP A 187 -2.45 -13.73 -11.85
N GLN A 188 -1.59 -13.60 -10.83
CA GLN A 188 -1.94 -13.04 -9.53
C GLN A 188 -2.42 -11.58 -9.66
N PHE A 189 -1.74 -10.75 -10.47
CA PHE A 189 -2.21 -9.38 -10.76
C PHE A 189 -3.55 -9.37 -11.49
N GLN A 190 -3.76 -10.28 -12.45
CA GLN A 190 -5.01 -10.38 -13.18
C GLN A 190 -6.17 -10.83 -12.28
N GLN A 191 -5.93 -11.75 -11.36
CA GLN A 191 -6.94 -12.20 -10.39
C GLN A 191 -7.30 -11.09 -9.41
N ALA A 192 -6.31 -10.38 -8.87
CA ALA A 192 -6.52 -9.27 -7.95
C ALA A 192 -7.24 -8.07 -8.58
N ALA A 193 -7.28 -7.97 -9.90
CA ALA A 193 -7.94 -6.89 -10.65
C ALA A 193 -9.40 -7.21 -11.04
N LYS A 194 -9.87 -8.44 -10.84
CA LYS A 194 -11.27 -8.87 -11.10
C LYS A 194 -12.17 -8.53 -9.93
#